data_43b5dcb235c60e68544d58fb812fb24f
#
_entry.id   43b5dcb235c60e68544d58fb812fb24f
#
_cell.length_a   1.000
_cell.length_b   1.000
_cell.length_c   1.000
_cell.angle_alpha   90.00
_cell.angle_beta   90.00
_cell.angle_gamma   90.00
#
_symmetry.space_group_name_H-M   'P 1'
#
loop_
_entity.id
_entity.type
_entity.pdbx_description
1 polymer ?
#
loop_
_entity_poly.entity_id
_entity_poly.type
_entity_poly.pdbx_seq_one_letter_code
_entity_poly.pdbx_strand_id
1 'polypeptide(L)'
;MPTSILDLRHLRTLLALLESGSVSRAAALQNVTQSALSHQLKALEEFYGLTLFERKSAPVAFTPAGRRLLELAQDVIPAVDRAERDIARLTGHGAGKLRIAVECHTCFDWLMPSMDALRLRWPEVEQDIVSGFQSDPVGLLHQDRADVAIVSEVDTDERDVDVYPLFEFDIVAILPLGHPLLARDHLVAADFADQTLITYPVPDEMLDLVRQVLRPAGVEPPRRTTELTVAMLQLVASGRGFAALPLWAVQTYLQRGYVAQQRIGEGGLTGRLYAVMRQAKGERGRDDAYLEDFVQMMRETSLRTLPGIRLL
;
A
#
# COMPACT_ATOMS: atom_id res chain seq x y z
N MET A 1 6.45 -30.91 -32.48
CA MET A 1 6.29 -29.55 -31.99
C MET A 1 7.65 -29.07 -31.48
N PRO A 2 8.15 -27.91 -31.91
CA PRO A 2 9.40 -27.42 -31.34
C PRO A 2 9.20 -27.24 -29.81
N THR A 3 10.17 -27.69 -29.03
CA THR A 3 10.15 -27.56 -27.59
C THR A 3 10.18 -26.05 -27.25
N SER A 4 9.24 -25.56 -26.45
CA SER A 4 9.22 -24.16 -26.03
C SER A 4 10.57 -23.77 -25.42
N ILE A 5 11.12 -22.60 -25.77
CA ILE A 5 12.30 -22.04 -25.12
C ILE A 5 11.91 -21.18 -23.91
N LEU A 6 10.60 -20.99 -23.68
CA LEU A 6 10.12 -20.22 -22.56
C LEU A 6 10.43 -20.92 -21.24
N ASP A 7 11.11 -20.22 -20.34
CA ASP A 7 11.42 -20.67 -18.99
C ASP A 7 11.09 -19.58 -17.94
N LEU A 8 11.25 -19.90 -16.67
CA LEU A 8 10.95 -18.98 -15.56
C LEU A 8 11.79 -17.71 -15.59
N ARG A 9 13.02 -17.75 -16.13
CA ARG A 9 13.87 -16.56 -16.25
C ARG A 9 13.26 -15.55 -17.22
N HIS A 10 12.68 -16.00 -18.32
CA HIS A 10 11.97 -15.15 -19.27
C HIS A 10 10.77 -14.47 -18.60
N LEU A 11 9.98 -15.22 -17.82
CA LEU A 11 8.81 -14.70 -17.13
C LEU A 11 9.20 -13.67 -16.06
N ARG A 12 10.25 -13.96 -15.26
CA ARG A 12 10.80 -12.98 -14.28
C ARG A 12 11.31 -11.72 -14.96
N THR A 13 11.91 -11.84 -16.14
CA THR A 13 12.40 -10.71 -16.94
C THR A 13 11.23 -9.80 -17.39
N LEU A 14 10.11 -10.38 -17.83
CA LEU A 14 8.92 -9.61 -18.22
C LEU A 14 8.35 -8.81 -17.04
N LEU A 15 8.28 -9.42 -15.84
CA LEU A 15 7.84 -8.71 -14.63
C LEU A 15 8.79 -7.58 -14.23
N ALA A 16 10.11 -7.82 -14.26
CA ALA A 16 11.10 -6.80 -13.97
C ALA A 16 11.06 -5.62 -14.97
N LEU A 17 10.72 -5.89 -16.24
CA LEU A 17 10.52 -4.84 -17.25
C LEU A 17 9.25 -4.05 -17.01
N LEU A 18 8.17 -4.68 -16.59
CA LEU A 18 6.93 -3.99 -16.22
C LEU A 18 7.18 -3.04 -15.03
N GLU A 19 7.83 -3.54 -13.99
CA GLU A 19 8.12 -2.80 -12.76
C GLU A 19 9.06 -1.61 -13.00
N SER A 20 10.16 -1.86 -13.71
CA SER A 20 11.22 -0.87 -13.88
C SER A 20 11.01 0.09 -15.06
N GLY A 21 10.20 -0.30 -16.07
CA GLY A 21 10.02 0.43 -17.33
C GLY A 21 11.29 0.57 -18.17
N SER A 22 12.39 -0.15 -17.84
CA SER A 22 13.69 0.02 -18.48
C SER A 22 14.50 -1.28 -18.48
N VAL A 23 15.06 -1.63 -19.65
CA VAL A 23 15.90 -2.83 -19.80
C VAL A 23 17.13 -2.80 -18.88
N SER A 24 17.75 -1.64 -18.71
CA SER A 24 18.93 -1.49 -17.82
C SER A 24 18.56 -1.71 -16.35
N ARG A 25 17.44 -1.16 -15.91
CA ARG A 25 16.95 -1.32 -14.52
C ARG A 25 16.47 -2.74 -14.28
N ALA A 26 15.74 -3.34 -15.22
CA ALA A 26 15.32 -4.74 -15.13
C ALA A 26 16.52 -5.70 -15.04
N ALA A 27 17.60 -5.44 -15.80
CA ALA A 27 18.83 -6.20 -15.72
C ALA A 27 19.49 -6.10 -14.33
N ALA A 28 19.54 -4.90 -13.75
CA ALA A 28 20.05 -4.68 -12.39
C ALA A 28 19.20 -5.43 -11.34
N LEU A 29 17.86 -5.39 -11.45
CA LEU A 29 16.95 -6.13 -10.55
C LEU A 29 17.20 -7.65 -10.60
N GLN A 30 17.63 -8.17 -11.75
CA GLN A 30 17.90 -9.61 -11.95
C GLN A 30 19.36 -10.00 -11.78
N ASN A 31 20.21 -9.07 -11.36
CA ASN A 31 21.66 -9.31 -11.20
C ASN A 31 22.33 -9.84 -12.48
N VAL A 32 21.90 -9.37 -13.66
CA VAL A 32 22.49 -9.69 -14.96
C VAL A 32 22.95 -8.43 -15.69
N THR A 33 23.76 -8.59 -16.74
CA THR A 33 24.12 -7.45 -17.59
C THR A 33 22.97 -7.08 -18.53
N GLN A 34 22.86 -5.79 -18.88
CA GLN A 34 21.88 -5.34 -19.87
C GLN A 34 22.00 -6.08 -21.20
N SER A 35 23.25 -6.38 -21.64
CA SER A 35 23.51 -7.13 -22.86
C SER A 35 22.94 -8.57 -22.79
N ALA A 36 23.16 -9.27 -21.66
CA ALA A 36 22.63 -10.61 -21.46
C ALA A 36 21.10 -10.62 -21.49
N LEU A 37 20.45 -9.67 -20.78
CA LEU A 37 19.01 -9.56 -20.77
C LEU A 37 18.45 -9.22 -22.15
N SER A 38 19.07 -8.27 -22.88
CA SER A 38 18.67 -7.93 -24.24
C SER A 38 18.82 -9.10 -25.20
N HIS A 39 19.85 -9.91 -25.05
CA HIS A 39 20.06 -11.10 -25.87
C HIS A 39 19.00 -12.17 -25.57
N GLN A 40 18.66 -12.37 -24.30
CA GLN A 40 17.60 -13.29 -23.87
C GLN A 40 16.24 -12.91 -24.47
N LEU A 41 15.87 -11.63 -24.40
CA LEU A 41 14.62 -11.14 -24.97
C LEU A 41 14.60 -11.29 -26.49
N LYS A 42 15.70 -10.97 -27.17
CA LYS A 42 15.83 -11.13 -28.63
C LYS A 42 15.68 -12.58 -29.07
N ALA A 43 16.29 -13.53 -28.35
CA ALA A 43 16.16 -14.96 -28.62
C ALA A 43 14.69 -15.43 -28.53
N LEU A 44 13.94 -14.88 -27.54
CA LEU A 44 12.54 -15.18 -27.35
C LEU A 44 11.68 -14.60 -28.50
N GLU A 45 11.96 -13.37 -28.94
CA GLU A 45 11.32 -12.75 -30.09
C GLU A 45 11.59 -13.51 -31.41
N GLU A 46 12.85 -13.93 -31.61
CA GLU A 46 13.24 -14.74 -32.77
C GLU A 46 12.54 -16.11 -32.81
N PHE A 47 12.40 -16.76 -31.65
CA PHE A 47 11.71 -18.05 -31.56
C PHE A 47 10.23 -17.95 -31.92
N TYR A 48 9.54 -16.92 -31.44
CA TYR A 48 8.11 -16.71 -31.73
C TYR A 48 7.88 -16.02 -33.08
N GLY A 49 8.89 -15.44 -33.69
CA GLY A 49 8.78 -14.62 -34.89
C GLY A 49 7.97 -13.35 -34.71
N LEU A 50 7.88 -12.85 -33.47
CA LEU A 50 7.09 -11.68 -33.05
C LEU A 50 7.92 -10.77 -32.14
N THR A 51 7.70 -9.46 -32.23
CA THR A 51 8.24 -8.52 -31.26
C THR A 51 7.39 -8.51 -29.99
N LEU A 52 8.03 -8.49 -28.84
CA LEU A 52 7.36 -8.46 -27.52
C LEU A 52 7.25 -7.04 -26.97
N PHE A 53 8.07 -6.12 -27.48
CA PHE A 53 8.14 -4.72 -27.02
C PHE A 53 8.02 -3.75 -28.17
N GLU A 54 7.41 -2.59 -27.90
CA GLU A 54 7.36 -1.46 -28.83
C GLU A 54 8.76 -0.84 -28.96
N ARG A 55 9.20 -0.63 -30.20
CA ARG A 55 10.53 -0.06 -30.45
C ARG A 55 10.57 1.40 -29.97
N LYS A 56 11.63 1.75 -29.21
CA LYS A 56 11.93 3.09 -28.73
C LYS A 56 10.88 3.68 -27.75
N SER A 57 10.06 2.85 -27.11
CA SER A 57 9.19 3.34 -26.04
C SER A 57 9.98 3.60 -24.75
N ALA A 58 9.69 4.69 -24.09
CA ALA A 58 10.18 4.99 -22.74
C ALA A 58 9.00 5.58 -21.93
N PRO A 59 8.47 4.87 -20.96
CA PRO A 59 8.87 3.53 -20.47
C PRO A 59 8.64 2.42 -21.49
N VAL A 60 9.24 1.23 -21.26
CA VAL A 60 9.07 0.04 -22.10
C VAL A 60 7.58 -0.31 -22.20
N ALA A 61 7.06 -0.39 -23.42
CA ALA A 61 5.68 -0.79 -23.70
C ALA A 61 5.64 -2.18 -24.34
N PHE A 62 4.67 -2.98 -23.93
CA PHE A 62 4.49 -4.35 -24.41
C PHE A 62 3.56 -4.39 -25.63
N THR A 63 3.93 -5.15 -26.66
CA THR A 63 3.05 -5.51 -27.77
C THR A 63 1.91 -6.43 -27.30
N PRO A 64 0.89 -6.73 -28.12
CA PRO A 64 -0.11 -7.76 -27.77
C PRO A 64 0.51 -9.12 -27.42
N ALA A 65 1.57 -9.54 -28.13
CA ALA A 65 2.30 -10.78 -27.83
C ALA A 65 3.05 -10.67 -26.49
N GLY A 66 3.71 -9.55 -26.24
CA GLY A 66 4.38 -9.27 -24.97
C GLY A 66 3.41 -9.27 -23.79
N ARG A 67 2.24 -8.64 -23.93
CA ARG A 67 1.19 -8.65 -22.90
C ARG A 67 0.71 -10.06 -22.59
N ARG A 68 0.52 -10.92 -23.59
CA ARG A 68 0.12 -12.31 -23.35
C ARG A 68 1.13 -13.11 -22.54
N LEU A 69 2.43 -12.91 -22.80
CA LEU A 69 3.48 -13.53 -21.98
C LEU A 69 3.61 -12.89 -20.58
N LEU A 70 3.32 -11.60 -20.47
CA LEU A 70 3.28 -10.90 -19.20
C LEU A 70 2.15 -11.42 -18.30
N GLU A 71 0.94 -11.61 -18.84
CA GLU A 71 -0.19 -12.26 -18.15
C GLU A 71 0.23 -13.64 -17.63
N LEU A 72 0.85 -14.46 -18.48
CA LEU A 72 1.38 -15.74 -18.04
C LEU A 72 2.42 -15.61 -16.92
N ALA A 73 3.30 -14.60 -16.99
CA ALA A 73 4.29 -14.36 -15.96
C ALA A 73 3.65 -13.99 -14.61
N GLN A 74 2.59 -13.19 -14.65
CA GLN A 74 1.82 -12.80 -13.46
C GLN A 74 1.09 -13.99 -12.81
N ASP A 75 0.70 -14.98 -13.59
CA ASP A 75 0.06 -16.20 -13.08
C ASP A 75 1.08 -17.23 -12.55
N VAL A 76 2.15 -17.46 -13.32
CA VAL A 76 3.08 -18.58 -13.08
C VAL A 76 4.12 -18.26 -12.00
N ILE A 77 4.73 -17.07 -12.03
CA ILE A 77 5.82 -16.75 -11.10
C ILE A 77 5.34 -16.78 -9.63
N PRO A 78 4.19 -16.18 -9.26
CA PRO A 78 3.67 -16.30 -7.89
C PRO A 78 3.41 -17.75 -7.47
N ALA A 79 2.94 -18.61 -8.39
CA ALA A 79 2.69 -20.01 -8.08
C ALA A 79 3.99 -20.79 -7.81
N VAL A 80 5.05 -20.51 -8.58
CA VAL A 80 6.38 -21.10 -8.36
C VAL A 80 6.97 -20.64 -7.03
N ASP A 81 6.95 -19.32 -6.77
CA ASP A 81 7.49 -18.74 -5.54
C ASP A 81 6.75 -19.28 -4.30
N ARG A 82 5.43 -19.53 -4.42
CA ARG A 82 4.64 -20.18 -3.37
C ARG A 82 5.11 -21.60 -3.12
N ALA A 83 5.25 -22.41 -4.17
CA ALA A 83 5.70 -23.79 -4.05
C ALA A 83 7.13 -23.88 -3.44
N GLU A 84 8.03 -22.96 -3.82
CA GLU A 84 9.38 -22.89 -3.26
C GLU A 84 9.34 -22.54 -1.75
N ARG A 85 8.45 -21.61 -1.33
CA ARG A 85 8.23 -21.30 0.09
C ARG A 85 7.67 -22.50 0.86
N ASP A 86 6.67 -23.19 0.31
CA ASP A 86 6.07 -24.35 0.96
C ASP A 86 7.10 -25.48 1.14
N ILE A 87 7.95 -25.70 0.15
CA ILE A 87 9.05 -26.66 0.24
C ILE A 87 10.07 -26.22 1.32
N ALA A 88 10.44 -24.94 1.37
CA ALA A 88 11.35 -24.42 2.38
C ALA A 88 10.80 -24.62 3.80
N ARG A 89 9.49 -24.42 4.00
CA ARG A 89 8.80 -24.72 5.27
C ARG A 89 8.88 -26.20 5.65
N LEU A 90 8.65 -27.11 4.69
CA LEU A 90 8.71 -28.56 4.93
C LEU A 90 10.10 -29.06 5.32
N THR A 91 11.15 -28.36 4.90
CA THR A 91 12.54 -28.71 5.21
C THR A 91 13.05 -28.14 6.54
N GLY A 92 12.19 -27.39 7.27
CA GLY A 92 12.59 -26.72 8.52
C GLY A 92 13.63 -25.61 8.34
N HIS A 93 13.93 -25.23 7.10
CA HIS A 93 14.88 -24.16 6.76
C HIS A 93 14.17 -22.86 6.38
N GLY A 94 12.84 -22.82 6.44
CA GLY A 94 12.02 -21.68 6.07
C GLY A 94 11.52 -20.96 7.32
N ALA A 95 12.25 -19.95 7.79
CA ALA A 95 11.64 -18.86 8.51
C ALA A 95 10.45 -18.34 7.67
N GLY A 96 9.28 -18.13 8.27
CA GLY A 96 8.16 -17.52 7.58
C GLY A 96 8.59 -16.15 7.03
N LYS A 97 8.03 -15.73 5.90
CA LYS A 97 8.19 -14.36 5.41
C LYS A 97 6.83 -13.67 5.48
N LEU A 98 6.80 -12.53 6.18
CA LEU A 98 5.63 -11.68 6.29
C LEU A 98 5.81 -10.47 5.37
N ARG A 99 5.06 -10.42 4.29
CA ARG A 99 5.04 -9.28 3.35
C ARG A 99 3.81 -8.45 3.61
N ILE A 100 4.00 -7.20 4.00
CA ILE A 100 2.95 -6.28 4.40
C ILE A 100 2.74 -5.25 3.30
N ALA A 101 1.57 -5.19 2.71
CA ALA A 101 1.15 -4.13 1.80
C ALA A 101 0.34 -3.09 2.55
N VAL A 102 0.59 -1.80 2.30
CA VAL A 102 -0.09 -0.70 2.98
C VAL A 102 -0.67 0.28 1.96
N GLU A 103 -1.91 0.69 2.20
CA GLU A 103 -2.59 1.74 1.45
C GLU A 103 -2.26 3.14 2.01
N CYS A 104 -1.95 3.21 3.29
CA CYS A 104 -1.88 4.44 4.06
C CYS A 104 -0.44 4.98 4.16
N HIS A 105 -0.24 6.28 3.89
CA HIS A 105 1.06 6.95 4.03
C HIS A 105 1.51 7.17 5.48
N THR A 106 0.61 7.05 6.45
CA THR A 106 0.86 7.35 7.87
C THR A 106 0.88 6.12 8.76
N CYS A 107 0.81 4.90 8.20
CA CYS A 107 0.74 3.65 8.97
C CYS A 107 1.98 3.35 9.82
N PHE A 108 3.13 3.90 9.48
CA PHE A 108 4.41 3.51 10.07
C PHE A 108 4.50 3.78 11.58
N ASP A 109 3.82 4.82 12.09
CA ASP A 109 3.84 5.17 13.51
C ASP A 109 3.30 4.07 14.43
N TRP A 110 2.35 3.25 13.93
CA TRP A 110 1.77 2.13 14.66
C TRP A 110 2.17 0.77 14.11
N LEU A 111 2.50 0.67 12.84
CA LEU A 111 2.91 -0.57 12.20
C LEU A 111 4.29 -1.02 12.70
N MET A 112 5.26 -0.10 12.80
CA MET A 112 6.62 -0.43 13.27
C MET A 112 6.64 -1.03 14.67
N PRO A 113 5.95 -0.46 15.68
CA PRO A 113 5.84 -1.11 16.99
C PRO A 113 5.20 -2.51 16.95
N SER A 114 4.25 -2.74 16.03
CA SER A 114 3.62 -4.06 15.86
C SER A 114 4.59 -5.07 15.24
N MET A 115 5.38 -4.62 14.26
CA MET A 115 6.45 -5.43 13.66
C MET A 115 7.55 -5.76 14.68
N ASP A 116 7.90 -4.82 15.57
CA ASP A 116 8.85 -5.06 16.66
C ASP A 116 8.32 -6.12 17.64
N ALA A 117 7.04 -6.07 17.99
CA ALA A 117 6.41 -7.07 18.84
C ALA A 117 6.42 -8.46 18.19
N LEU A 118 6.14 -8.53 16.88
CA LEU A 118 6.20 -9.80 16.13
C LEU A 118 7.63 -10.34 16.11
N ARG A 119 8.64 -9.51 15.87
CA ARG A 119 10.04 -9.90 15.85
C ARG A 119 10.52 -10.52 17.18
N LEU A 120 9.98 -10.05 18.30
CA LEU A 120 10.29 -10.62 19.62
C LEU A 120 9.66 -11.98 19.83
N ARG A 121 8.47 -12.21 19.29
CA ARG A 121 7.73 -13.47 19.47
C ARG A 121 8.07 -14.53 18.40
N TRP A 122 8.36 -14.06 17.20
CA TRP A 122 8.66 -14.88 16.02
C TRP A 122 9.98 -14.39 15.37
N PRO A 123 11.12 -14.57 16.05
CA PRO A 123 12.41 -14.03 15.57
C PRO A 123 12.89 -14.66 14.26
N GLU A 124 12.35 -15.82 13.90
CA GLU A 124 12.61 -16.54 12.65
C GLU A 124 11.81 -16.01 11.46
N VAL A 125 10.77 -15.18 11.71
CA VAL A 125 9.95 -14.61 10.63
C VAL A 125 10.60 -13.35 10.08
N GLU A 126 11.01 -13.39 8.82
CA GLU A 126 11.46 -12.23 8.08
C GLU A 126 10.27 -11.32 7.77
N GLN A 127 10.37 -10.03 8.11
CA GLN A 127 9.32 -9.06 7.87
C GLN A 127 9.75 -8.09 6.77
N ASP A 128 8.87 -7.89 5.78
CA ASP A 128 9.10 -7.02 4.65
C ASP A 128 7.86 -6.13 4.38
N ILE A 129 8.08 -4.87 4.08
CA ILE A 129 7.02 -3.96 3.63
C ILE A 129 7.12 -3.88 2.11
N VAL A 130 6.03 -4.24 1.44
CA VAL A 130 5.97 -4.12 -0.02
C VAL A 130 6.21 -2.67 -0.40
N SER A 131 7.29 -2.42 -1.16
CA SER A 131 7.77 -1.08 -1.45
C SER A 131 6.77 -0.26 -2.25
N GLY A 132 6.67 1.02 -1.90
CA GLY A 132 5.79 1.99 -2.54
C GLY A 132 4.37 1.98 -1.97
N PHE A 133 3.69 3.12 -2.16
CA PHE A 133 2.27 3.23 -1.89
C PHE A 133 1.49 2.37 -2.89
N GLN A 134 0.56 1.56 -2.38
CA GLN A 134 -0.24 0.67 -3.21
C GLN A 134 -1.69 1.19 -3.25
N SER A 135 -2.17 1.46 -4.44
CA SER A 135 -3.58 1.81 -4.66
C SER A 135 -4.51 0.59 -4.60
N ASP A 136 -3.95 -0.62 -4.72
CA ASP A 136 -4.66 -1.90 -4.64
C ASP A 136 -3.85 -2.91 -3.82
N PRO A 137 -3.80 -2.78 -2.48
CA PRO A 137 -3.07 -3.72 -1.62
C PRO A 137 -3.70 -5.13 -1.60
N VAL A 138 -5.03 -5.23 -1.78
CA VAL A 138 -5.75 -6.51 -1.82
C VAL A 138 -5.39 -7.28 -3.09
N GLY A 139 -5.28 -6.61 -4.23
CA GLY A 139 -4.79 -7.22 -5.47
C GLY A 139 -3.40 -7.84 -5.33
N LEU A 140 -2.54 -7.28 -4.47
CA LEU A 140 -1.23 -7.89 -4.16
C LEU A 140 -1.35 -9.20 -3.37
N LEU A 141 -2.40 -9.38 -2.55
CA LEU A 141 -2.69 -10.66 -1.90
C LEU A 141 -3.04 -11.73 -2.94
N HIS A 142 -3.91 -11.39 -3.90
CA HIS A 142 -4.31 -12.32 -4.97
C HIS A 142 -3.13 -12.68 -5.88
N GLN A 143 -2.22 -11.73 -6.13
CA GLN A 143 -0.99 -11.96 -6.89
C GLN A 143 0.12 -12.67 -6.09
N ASP A 144 -0.13 -13.06 -4.83
CA ASP A 144 0.85 -13.66 -3.92
C ASP A 144 2.12 -12.78 -3.71
N ARG A 145 1.96 -11.48 -3.78
CA ARG A 145 3.01 -10.47 -3.56
C ARG A 145 2.98 -9.87 -2.16
N ALA A 146 1.87 -10.05 -1.43
CA ALA A 146 1.71 -9.70 -0.02
C ALA A 146 1.04 -10.85 0.74
N ASP A 147 1.25 -10.89 2.04
CA ASP A 147 0.63 -11.85 2.96
C ASP A 147 -0.47 -11.18 3.80
N VAL A 148 -0.26 -9.90 4.13
CA VAL A 148 -1.22 -9.03 4.81
C VAL A 148 -1.33 -7.71 4.04
N ALA A 149 -2.55 -7.25 3.79
CA ALA A 149 -2.85 -5.92 3.27
C ALA A 149 -3.53 -5.08 4.35
N ILE A 150 -3.11 -3.82 4.50
CA ILE A 150 -3.71 -2.86 5.42
C ILE A 150 -4.44 -1.82 4.61
N VAL A 151 -5.76 -1.76 4.76
CA VAL A 151 -6.67 -0.97 3.95
C VAL A 151 -7.67 -0.19 4.80
N SER A 152 -8.18 0.92 4.26
CA SER A 152 -9.22 1.75 4.87
C SER A 152 -10.62 1.25 4.56
N GLU A 153 -10.81 0.58 3.45
CA GLU A 153 -12.06 -0.03 3.03
C GLU A 153 -11.83 -1.42 2.44
N VAL A 154 -12.83 -2.27 2.56
CA VAL A 154 -12.84 -3.59 1.94
C VAL A 154 -14.11 -3.69 1.12
N ASP A 155 -13.99 -4.08 -0.14
CA ASP A 155 -15.16 -4.40 -0.95
C ASP A 155 -15.86 -5.62 -0.35
N THR A 156 -17.17 -5.51 -0.09
CA THR A 156 -17.98 -6.60 0.46
C THR A 156 -18.10 -7.79 -0.48
N ASP A 157 -17.83 -7.59 -1.76
CA ASP A 157 -17.85 -8.64 -2.79
C ASP A 157 -16.47 -9.32 -2.98
N GLU A 158 -15.44 -8.87 -2.24
CA GLU A 158 -14.10 -9.45 -2.30
C GLU A 158 -14.13 -10.90 -1.83
N ARG A 159 -13.68 -11.81 -2.70
CA ARG A 159 -13.71 -13.26 -2.46
C ARG A 159 -12.31 -13.75 -2.10
N ASP A 160 -12.27 -14.92 -1.45
CA ASP A 160 -11.03 -15.60 -1.10
C ASP A 160 -10.11 -14.82 -0.13
N VAL A 161 -10.68 -13.89 0.65
CA VAL A 161 -9.96 -13.15 1.70
C VAL A 161 -10.68 -13.21 3.05
N ASP A 162 -9.91 -13.18 4.13
CA ASP A 162 -10.36 -12.99 5.50
C ASP A 162 -10.08 -11.54 5.91
N VAL A 163 -11.10 -10.87 6.44
CA VAL A 163 -11.04 -9.46 6.85
C VAL A 163 -11.03 -9.35 8.35
N TYR A 164 -10.03 -8.71 8.91
CA TYR A 164 -9.84 -8.49 10.33
C TYR A 164 -9.97 -7.00 10.65
N PRO A 165 -11.04 -6.57 11.34
CA PRO A 165 -11.15 -5.18 11.76
C PRO A 165 -10.02 -4.87 12.75
N LEU A 166 -9.30 -3.75 12.50
CA LEU A 166 -8.25 -3.29 13.40
C LEU A 166 -8.79 -2.25 14.38
N PHE A 167 -9.03 -1.04 13.89
CA PHE A 167 -9.52 0.05 14.72
C PHE A 167 -10.16 1.17 13.88
N GLU A 168 -11.02 1.93 14.54
CA GLU A 168 -11.53 3.22 14.07
C GLU A 168 -10.65 4.33 14.65
N PHE A 169 -10.48 5.43 13.89
CA PHE A 169 -9.61 6.53 14.27
C PHE A 169 -10.21 7.90 13.94
N ASP A 170 -9.80 8.90 14.72
CA ASP A 170 -10.22 10.27 14.49
C ASP A 170 -9.41 10.93 13.36
N ILE A 171 -10.10 11.60 12.46
CA ILE A 171 -9.54 12.47 11.40
C ILE A 171 -9.83 13.91 11.77
N VAL A 172 -8.80 14.74 11.79
CA VAL A 172 -8.89 16.14 12.18
C VAL A 172 -8.47 17.08 11.06
N ALA A 173 -9.11 18.23 10.98
CA ALA A 173 -8.64 19.31 10.11
C ALA A 173 -7.38 19.92 10.72
N ILE A 174 -6.35 20.08 9.91
CA ILE A 174 -5.09 20.72 10.29
C ILE A 174 -5.05 22.11 9.68
N LEU A 175 -4.86 23.10 10.53
CA LEU A 175 -4.90 24.51 10.21
C LEU A 175 -3.63 25.22 10.70
N PRO A 176 -3.25 26.37 10.10
CA PRO A 176 -2.19 27.20 10.65
C PRO A 176 -2.58 27.72 12.04
N LEU A 177 -1.60 28.01 12.86
CA LEU A 177 -1.83 28.66 14.17
C LEU A 177 -2.56 29.99 13.98
N GLY A 178 -3.55 30.24 14.85
CA GLY A 178 -4.34 31.47 14.80
C GLY A 178 -5.35 31.57 13.66
N HIS A 179 -5.59 30.50 12.92
CA HIS A 179 -6.59 30.49 11.84
C HIS A 179 -8.01 30.78 12.39
N PRO A 180 -8.83 31.65 11.75
CA PRO A 180 -10.15 32.01 12.26
C PRO A 180 -11.08 30.82 12.52
N LEU A 181 -10.98 29.76 11.72
CA LEU A 181 -11.78 28.54 11.87
C LEU A 181 -11.51 27.79 13.18
N LEU A 182 -10.40 28.06 13.87
CA LEU A 182 -10.11 27.46 15.18
C LEU A 182 -11.05 27.96 16.29
N ALA A 183 -11.76 29.08 16.08
CA ALA A 183 -12.75 29.60 17.02
C ALA A 183 -14.12 28.90 16.92
N ARG A 184 -14.31 28.03 15.95
CA ARG A 184 -15.55 27.25 15.81
C ARG A 184 -15.53 26.00 16.69
N ASP A 185 -16.69 25.53 17.11
CA ASP A 185 -16.80 24.27 17.86
C ASP A 185 -16.42 23.06 16.99
N HIS A 186 -16.79 23.09 15.72
CA HIS A 186 -16.42 22.11 14.68
C HIS A 186 -16.50 22.76 13.29
N LEU A 187 -15.89 22.12 12.31
CA LEU A 187 -15.96 22.56 10.90
C LEU A 187 -17.03 21.78 10.14
N VAL A 188 -17.71 22.48 9.24
CA VAL A 188 -18.67 21.89 8.29
C VAL A 188 -18.16 22.02 6.86
N ALA A 189 -18.73 21.29 5.91
CA ALA A 189 -18.29 21.30 4.51
C ALA A 189 -18.13 22.70 3.91
N ALA A 190 -19.04 23.62 4.23
CA ALA A 190 -19.00 25.00 3.74
C ALA A 190 -17.75 25.80 4.18
N ASP A 191 -17.14 25.44 5.33
CA ASP A 191 -15.92 26.11 5.82
C ASP A 191 -14.69 25.82 4.95
N PHE A 192 -14.76 24.80 4.13
CA PHE A 192 -13.67 24.37 3.26
C PHE A 192 -13.79 24.92 1.83
N ALA A 193 -14.92 25.50 1.44
CA ALA A 193 -15.20 25.86 0.05
C ALA A 193 -14.15 26.79 -0.57
N ASP A 194 -13.71 27.81 0.17
CA ASP A 194 -12.75 28.81 -0.27
C ASP A 194 -11.30 28.55 0.20
N GLN A 195 -11.07 27.36 0.80
CA GLN A 195 -9.77 26.96 1.33
C GLN A 195 -9.09 25.93 0.41
N THR A 196 -7.78 26.04 0.20
CA THR A 196 -7.06 25.03 -0.56
C THR A 196 -6.90 23.75 0.27
N LEU A 197 -7.46 22.64 -0.20
CA LEU A 197 -7.22 21.31 0.38
C LEU A 197 -5.85 20.79 -0.07
N ILE A 198 -4.95 20.57 0.89
CA ILE A 198 -3.65 19.94 0.67
C ILE A 198 -3.80 18.46 1.03
N THR A 199 -3.55 17.57 0.06
CA THR A 199 -3.83 16.14 0.21
C THR A 199 -2.79 15.27 -0.50
N TYR A 200 -2.88 13.95 -0.33
CA TYR A 200 -2.11 13.00 -1.10
C TYR A 200 -2.60 12.91 -2.56
N PRO A 201 -1.74 12.53 -3.53
CA PRO A 201 -2.12 12.33 -4.94
C PRO A 201 -2.80 10.96 -5.12
N VAL A 202 -3.92 10.75 -4.45
CA VAL A 202 -4.71 9.52 -4.46
C VAL A 202 -6.13 9.78 -4.97
N PRO A 203 -6.88 8.76 -5.42
CA PRO A 203 -8.29 8.90 -5.77
C PRO A 203 -9.12 9.47 -4.62
N ASP A 204 -10.19 10.17 -4.97
CA ASP A 204 -11.08 10.84 -4.01
C ASP A 204 -11.78 9.87 -3.04
N GLU A 205 -11.99 8.66 -3.50
CA GLU A 205 -12.58 7.56 -2.74
C GLU A 205 -11.72 7.19 -1.52
N MET A 206 -10.42 7.37 -1.62
CA MET A 206 -9.45 7.10 -0.54
C MET A 206 -9.31 8.27 0.46
N LEU A 207 -9.97 9.39 0.22
CA LEU A 207 -9.93 10.59 1.06
C LEU A 207 -11.22 10.72 1.86
N ASP A 208 -11.21 10.31 3.12
CA ASP A 208 -12.39 10.32 4.01
C ASP A 208 -13.09 11.67 4.08
N LEU A 209 -12.35 12.79 4.18
CA LEU A 209 -12.93 14.12 4.15
C LEU A 209 -13.73 14.37 2.87
N VAL A 210 -13.19 13.97 1.73
CA VAL A 210 -13.86 14.17 0.44
C VAL A 210 -15.08 13.29 0.34
N ARG A 211 -14.94 12.02 0.66
CA ARG A 211 -15.99 11.01 0.52
C ARG A 211 -17.15 11.23 1.50
N GLN A 212 -16.85 11.50 2.76
CA GLN A 212 -17.87 11.56 3.82
C GLN A 212 -18.44 12.95 4.06
N VAL A 213 -17.72 14.03 3.72
CA VAL A 213 -18.10 15.41 4.08
C VAL A 213 -18.26 16.31 2.87
N LEU A 214 -17.25 16.40 2.01
CA LEU A 214 -17.26 17.41 0.94
C LEU A 214 -18.17 17.01 -0.21
N ARG A 215 -18.04 15.80 -0.75
CA ARG A 215 -18.83 15.28 -1.86
C ARG A 215 -20.33 15.25 -1.56
N PRO A 216 -20.80 14.74 -0.40
CA PRO A 216 -22.22 14.77 -0.05
C PRO A 216 -22.80 16.20 0.06
N ALA A 217 -21.97 17.18 0.40
CA ALA A 217 -22.36 18.58 0.48
C ALA A 217 -22.21 19.38 -0.82
N GLY A 218 -21.68 18.74 -1.90
CA GLY A 218 -21.42 19.41 -3.17
C GLY A 218 -20.31 20.47 -3.09
N VAL A 219 -19.35 20.32 -2.16
CA VAL A 219 -18.25 21.26 -1.96
C VAL A 219 -16.98 20.72 -2.62
N GLU A 220 -16.39 21.49 -3.51
CA GLU A 220 -15.17 21.14 -4.25
C GLU A 220 -14.11 22.24 -4.04
N PRO A 221 -13.30 22.16 -2.98
CA PRO A 221 -12.27 23.15 -2.72
C PRO A 221 -11.13 23.05 -3.73
N PRO A 222 -10.39 24.15 -3.99
CA PRO A 222 -9.14 24.09 -4.72
C PRO A 222 -8.21 23.07 -4.10
N ARG A 223 -7.44 22.34 -4.92
CA ARG A 223 -6.57 21.27 -4.45
C ARG A 223 -5.10 21.48 -4.74
N ARG A 224 -4.29 20.98 -3.83
CA ARG A 224 -2.84 20.84 -3.98
C ARG A 224 -2.42 19.50 -3.45
N THR A 225 -1.60 18.77 -4.19
CA THR A 225 -1.14 17.43 -3.80
C THR A 225 0.33 17.42 -3.39
N THR A 226 0.68 16.53 -2.46
CA THR A 226 2.04 16.19 -2.07
C THR A 226 2.07 14.76 -1.51
N GLU A 227 3.15 14.02 -1.78
CA GLU A 227 3.30 12.63 -1.33
C GLU A 227 3.75 12.52 0.13
N LEU A 228 4.35 13.58 0.69
CA LEU A 228 4.96 13.56 2.02
C LEU A 228 4.09 14.29 3.03
N THR A 229 3.71 13.61 4.11
CA THR A 229 2.98 14.21 5.25
C THR A 229 3.68 15.43 5.82
N VAL A 230 5.00 15.37 5.99
CA VAL A 230 5.80 16.50 6.50
C VAL A 230 5.73 17.73 5.59
N ALA A 231 5.73 17.54 4.26
CA ALA A 231 5.58 18.63 3.31
C ALA A 231 4.16 19.22 3.35
N MET A 232 3.14 18.37 3.53
CA MET A 232 1.76 18.80 3.74
C MET A 232 1.64 19.71 4.97
N LEU A 233 2.18 19.28 6.10
CA LEU A 233 2.16 20.05 7.34
C LEU A 233 2.92 21.37 7.21
N GLN A 234 4.04 21.38 6.49
CA GLN A 234 4.78 22.63 6.21
C GLN A 234 3.96 23.62 5.37
N LEU A 235 3.22 23.13 4.37
CA LEU A 235 2.33 23.96 3.56
C LEU A 235 1.20 24.54 4.39
N VAL A 236 0.58 23.71 5.26
CA VAL A 236 -0.45 24.18 6.20
C VAL A 236 0.11 25.24 7.13
N ALA A 237 1.23 24.98 7.81
CA ALA A 237 1.88 25.93 8.73
C ALA A 237 2.20 27.26 8.06
N SER A 238 2.49 27.26 6.77
CA SER A 238 2.75 28.44 5.95
C SER A 238 1.48 29.15 5.43
N GLY A 239 0.29 28.75 5.87
CA GLY A 239 -0.99 29.34 5.45
C GLY A 239 -1.35 29.11 3.98
N ARG A 240 -0.87 28.01 3.39
CA ARG A 240 -1.13 27.67 1.99
C ARG A 240 -2.41 26.83 1.77
N GLY A 241 -3.13 26.52 2.84
CA GLY A 241 -4.35 25.74 2.85
C GLY A 241 -4.51 24.96 4.13
N PHE A 242 -5.35 23.95 4.09
CA PHE A 242 -5.60 23.02 5.19
C PHE A 242 -5.39 21.57 4.75
N ALA A 243 -5.27 20.66 5.70
CA ALA A 243 -5.26 19.22 5.44
C ALA A 243 -6.25 18.51 6.36
N ALA A 244 -6.66 17.30 6.03
CA ALA A 244 -7.38 16.40 6.92
C ALA A 244 -6.56 15.12 7.07
N LEU A 245 -6.16 14.81 8.31
CA LEU A 245 -5.22 13.74 8.60
C LEU A 245 -5.64 12.97 9.86
N PRO A 246 -5.27 11.69 9.99
CA PRO A 246 -5.41 10.95 11.23
C PRO A 246 -4.71 11.67 12.39
N LEU A 247 -5.35 11.71 13.55
CA LEU A 247 -4.84 12.43 14.71
C LEU A 247 -3.43 11.94 15.12
N TRP A 248 -3.17 10.63 15.05
CA TRP A 248 -1.84 10.08 15.40
C TRP A 248 -0.73 10.62 14.50
N ALA A 249 -0.99 10.81 13.21
CA ALA A 249 0.02 11.25 12.23
C ALA A 249 0.51 12.68 12.46
N VAL A 250 -0.25 13.46 13.24
CA VAL A 250 0.02 14.88 13.46
C VAL A 250 0.30 15.22 14.92
N GLN A 251 0.15 14.27 15.83
CA GLN A 251 0.25 14.49 17.29
C GLN A 251 1.53 15.21 17.70
N THR A 252 2.69 14.80 17.20
CA THR A 252 3.98 15.42 17.51
C THR A 252 4.06 16.89 17.05
N TYR A 253 3.46 17.22 15.94
CA TYR A 253 3.44 18.59 15.38
C TYR A 253 2.45 19.49 16.13
N LEU A 254 1.32 18.93 16.59
CA LEU A 254 0.37 19.60 17.46
C LEU A 254 1.01 19.94 18.82
N GLN A 255 1.66 18.97 19.45
CA GLN A 255 2.35 19.15 20.74
C GLN A 255 3.48 20.20 20.67
N ARG A 256 4.15 20.31 19.54
CA ARG A 256 5.19 21.32 19.29
C ARG A 256 4.64 22.70 18.93
N GLY A 257 3.32 22.84 18.80
CA GLY A 257 2.70 24.10 18.37
C GLY A 257 3.08 24.50 16.94
N TYR A 258 3.28 23.54 16.06
CA TYR A 258 3.65 23.79 14.65
C TYR A 258 2.43 24.07 13.79
N VAL A 259 1.34 23.39 14.06
CA VAL A 259 0.02 23.52 13.47
C VAL A 259 -1.04 23.37 14.56
N ALA A 260 -2.28 23.70 14.24
CA ALA A 260 -3.43 23.49 15.10
C ALA A 260 -4.41 22.51 14.44
N GLN A 261 -5.24 21.90 15.28
CA GLN A 261 -6.29 21.00 14.81
C GLN A 261 -7.67 21.56 15.11
N GLN A 262 -8.66 21.16 14.29
CA GLN A 262 -10.07 21.38 14.56
C GLN A 262 -10.90 20.15 14.17
N ARG A 263 -11.94 19.90 14.95
CA ARG A 263 -12.87 18.78 14.70
C ARG A 263 -13.69 19.04 13.43
N ILE A 264 -13.92 18.00 12.64
CA ILE A 264 -14.73 18.03 11.42
C ILE A 264 -16.08 17.38 11.73
N GLY A 265 -17.16 18.13 11.56
CA GLY A 265 -18.51 17.70 11.92
C GLY A 265 -18.78 17.67 13.43
N GLU A 266 -20.05 17.72 13.83
CA GLU A 266 -20.47 17.68 15.24
C GLU A 266 -20.04 16.38 15.92
N GLY A 267 -20.20 15.23 15.23
CA GLY A 267 -19.81 13.89 15.71
C GLY A 267 -18.32 13.56 15.57
N GLY A 268 -17.54 14.40 14.86
CA GLY A 268 -16.19 14.09 14.44
C GLY A 268 -16.16 13.28 13.14
N LEU A 269 -15.10 13.43 12.36
CA LEU A 269 -14.83 12.58 11.21
C LEU A 269 -13.95 11.40 11.63
N THR A 270 -14.34 10.20 11.24
CA THR A 270 -13.58 8.98 11.55
C THR A 270 -13.26 8.20 10.28
N GLY A 271 -12.14 7.52 10.33
CA GLY A 271 -11.74 6.50 9.37
C GLY A 271 -11.63 5.13 10.05
N ARG A 272 -11.49 4.09 9.26
CA ARG A 272 -11.33 2.71 9.74
C ARG A 272 -10.15 2.06 9.08
N LEU A 273 -9.52 1.11 9.77
CA LEU A 273 -8.48 0.26 9.19
C LEU A 273 -8.81 -1.20 9.40
N TYR A 274 -8.47 -1.97 8.40
CA TYR A 274 -8.64 -3.41 8.35
C TYR A 274 -7.32 -4.06 7.93
N ALA A 275 -7.04 -5.23 8.51
CA ALA A 275 -6.06 -6.15 7.94
C ALA A 275 -6.81 -7.17 7.09
N VAL A 276 -6.33 -7.41 5.90
CA VAL A 276 -6.88 -8.38 4.96
C VAL A 276 -5.82 -9.41 4.66
N MET A 277 -6.18 -10.69 4.71
CA MET A 277 -5.32 -11.81 4.38
C MET A 277 -6.05 -12.74 3.41
N ARG A 278 -5.33 -13.50 2.62
CA ARG A 278 -5.98 -14.55 1.80
C ARG A 278 -6.64 -15.58 2.69
N GLN A 279 -7.81 -16.03 2.27
CA GLN A 279 -8.50 -17.15 2.92
C GLN A 279 -7.63 -18.41 2.85
N ALA A 280 -7.46 -19.06 3.99
CA ALA A 280 -6.71 -20.31 4.05
C ALA A 280 -7.47 -21.41 3.29
N LYS A 281 -6.84 -22.04 2.30
CA LYS A 281 -7.38 -23.27 1.68
C LYS A 281 -7.06 -24.47 2.60
N GLY A 282 -7.90 -24.68 3.62
CA GLY A 282 -7.71 -25.68 4.66
C GLY A 282 -7.38 -25.05 6.03
N GLU A 283 -7.12 -25.85 7.04
CA GLU A 283 -6.65 -25.34 8.32
C GLU A 283 -5.29 -24.67 8.10
N ARG A 284 -5.14 -23.39 8.52
CA ARG A 284 -3.83 -22.74 8.59
C ARG A 284 -2.95 -23.59 9.50
N GLY A 285 -1.87 -24.11 8.94
CA GLY A 285 -0.92 -24.89 9.70
C GLY A 285 -0.28 -24.05 10.81
N ARG A 286 0.37 -24.72 11.76
CA ARG A 286 1.14 -24.08 12.84
C ARG A 286 2.17 -23.06 12.31
N ASP A 287 2.58 -23.24 11.04
CA ASP A 287 3.58 -22.44 10.38
C ASP A 287 3.09 -21.04 9.94
N ASP A 288 1.76 -20.81 9.91
CA ASP A 288 1.16 -19.51 9.57
C ASP A 288 0.54 -18.79 10.79
N ALA A 289 0.69 -19.34 11.99
CA ALA A 289 0.15 -18.75 13.22
C ALA A 289 0.68 -17.34 13.51
N TYR A 290 1.86 -17.00 12.99
CA TYR A 290 2.42 -15.64 13.11
C TYR A 290 1.56 -14.58 12.40
N LEU A 291 0.78 -14.95 11.38
CA LEU A 291 -0.12 -14.01 10.68
C LEU A 291 -1.26 -13.56 11.58
N GLU A 292 -1.89 -14.50 12.28
CA GLU A 292 -2.97 -14.19 13.24
C GLU A 292 -2.42 -13.44 14.45
N ASP A 293 -1.28 -13.88 14.98
CA ASP A 293 -0.56 -13.17 16.03
C ASP A 293 -0.22 -11.73 15.62
N PHE A 294 0.19 -11.51 14.36
CA PHE A 294 0.49 -10.17 13.86
C PHE A 294 -0.73 -9.26 13.86
N VAL A 295 -1.89 -9.76 13.41
CA VAL A 295 -3.16 -9.00 13.47
C VAL A 295 -3.48 -8.62 14.92
N GLN A 296 -3.36 -9.57 15.84
CA GLN A 296 -3.61 -9.30 17.25
C GLN A 296 -2.62 -8.27 17.83
N MET A 297 -1.34 -8.36 17.47
CA MET A 297 -0.32 -7.40 17.89
C MET A 297 -0.59 -6.00 17.34
N MET A 298 -1.05 -5.88 16.07
CA MET A 298 -1.47 -4.60 15.51
C MET A 298 -2.57 -3.94 16.33
N ARG A 299 -3.61 -4.70 16.73
CA ARG A 299 -4.71 -4.21 17.57
C ARG A 299 -4.23 -3.76 18.94
N GLU A 300 -3.48 -4.60 19.64
CA GLU A 300 -3.01 -4.34 21.01
C GLU A 300 -2.01 -3.19 21.07
N THR A 301 -1.06 -3.15 20.14
CA THR A 301 -0.02 -2.13 20.10
C THR A 301 -0.61 -0.77 19.76
N SER A 302 -1.50 -0.71 18.76
CA SER A 302 -2.15 0.53 18.34
C SER A 302 -2.95 1.15 19.48
N LEU A 303 -3.74 0.36 20.23
CA LEU A 303 -4.49 0.85 21.38
C LEU A 303 -3.61 1.49 22.47
N ARG A 304 -2.40 1.00 22.65
CA ARG A 304 -1.47 1.51 23.68
C ARG A 304 -0.71 2.74 23.22
N THR A 305 -0.51 2.92 21.92
CA THR A 305 0.43 3.91 21.40
C THR A 305 -0.23 5.08 20.68
N LEU A 306 -1.43 4.88 20.12
CA LEU A 306 -2.08 5.89 19.30
C LEU A 306 -3.19 6.65 20.03
N PRO A 307 -3.22 7.99 19.92
CA PRO A 307 -4.36 8.78 20.38
C PRO A 307 -5.53 8.69 19.41
N GLY A 308 -6.76 8.83 19.95
CA GLY A 308 -7.98 8.97 19.14
C GLY A 308 -8.36 7.71 18.36
N ILE A 309 -8.05 6.52 18.87
CA ILE A 309 -8.47 5.25 18.27
C ILE A 309 -9.44 4.47 19.16
N ARG A 310 -10.23 3.62 18.53
CA ARG A 310 -11.19 2.70 19.14
C ARG A 310 -11.13 1.37 18.42
N LEU A 311 -11.18 0.23 19.13
CA LEU A 311 -11.29 -1.07 18.48
C LEU A 311 -12.62 -1.20 17.73
N LEU A 312 -12.58 -1.83 16.57
CA LEU A 312 -13.75 -2.22 15.79
C LEU A 312 -14.30 -3.56 16.22
#